data_2018073f15b57984f24eb83aaa084f12
#
_entry.id   2018073f15b57984f24eb83aaa084f12
#
_cell.length_a   1.000
_cell.length_b   1.000
_cell.length_c   1.000
_cell.angle_alpha   90.00
_cell.angle_beta   90.00
_cell.angle_gamma   90.00
#
_symmetry.space_group_name_H-M   'P 1'
#
loop_
_entity.id
_entity.type
_entity.pdbx_description
1 polymer ?
#
loop_
_entity_poly.entity_id
_entity_poly.type
_entity_poly.pdbx_seq_one_letter_code
_entity_poly.pdbx_strand_id
1 'polypeptide(L)'
;MPEGDTVWHTAATLRRHLAGRTLTRCDIRVPRFAAVDLTGEVVDEVISRGKHLFIRTGTASIHSHLQMDGSWRVGNRPVRVDHGARIILEANQQEQAIRVVGVDLGLLEVIDRHNDGAVVAHLGPDLLADDWDPQRAAANLIVAPDRPIAEALLDQRVLAGIGNVYCNELCFVSGVLPTAPVSAVADPRRLVTRARDMLWVNRFRWNRCTTGDTRAGRRLWVYGRAGQGCRRCGTLIAYDTTDERVRYWCPACQR
;
A
#
# COMPACT_ATOMS: atom_id res chain seq x y z
N MET A 1 -8.92 2.93 1.75
CA MET A 1 -8.15 1.66 1.80
C MET A 1 -6.71 1.95 1.38
N PRO A 2 -5.73 1.79 2.27
CA PRO A 2 -4.31 1.93 1.95
C PRO A 2 -3.83 0.84 0.98
N GLU A 3 -3.06 1.24 -0.05
CA GLU A 3 -2.37 0.34 -0.97
C GLU A 3 -0.90 0.73 -1.04
N GLY A 4 -0.10 0.14 -1.91
CA GLY A 4 1.34 0.36 -1.95
C GLY A 4 1.76 1.83 -2.03
N ASP A 5 1.03 2.64 -2.81
CA ASP A 5 1.24 4.09 -2.92
C ASP A 5 1.08 4.82 -1.57
N THR A 6 0.04 4.45 -0.81
CA THR A 6 -0.23 5.03 0.51
C THR A 6 0.85 4.64 1.52
N VAL A 7 1.25 3.36 1.52
CA VAL A 7 2.28 2.86 2.44
C VAL A 7 3.65 3.48 2.11
N TRP A 8 3.99 3.59 0.82
CA TRP A 8 5.21 4.26 0.38
C TRP A 8 5.24 5.74 0.81
N HIS A 9 4.12 6.48 0.60
CA HIS A 9 3.98 7.87 1.03
C HIS A 9 4.17 8.02 2.54
N THR A 10 3.55 7.11 3.31
CA THR A 10 3.68 7.06 4.76
C THR A 10 5.13 6.81 5.17
N ALA A 11 5.79 5.80 4.58
CA ALA A 11 7.19 5.50 4.86
C ALA A 11 8.10 6.69 4.52
N ALA A 12 7.91 7.34 3.37
CA ALA A 12 8.66 8.53 2.97
C ALA A 12 8.45 9.72 3.94
N THR A 13 7.24 9.87 4.47
CA THR A 13 6.93 10.89 5.47
C THR A 13 7.63 10.57 6.79
N LEU A 14 7.50 9.35 7.29
CA LEU A 14 8.14 8.92 8.54
C LEU A 14 9.68 9.00 8.44
N ARG A 15 10.25 8.59 7.31
CA ARG A 15 11.70 8.67 7.05
C ARG A 15 12.24 10.08 7.25
N ARG A 16 11.58 11.10 6.69
CA ARG A 16 11.99 12.52 6.85
C ARG A 16 12.00 12.97 8.30
N HIS A 17 11.20 12.36 9.16
CA HIS A 17 11.03 12.79 10.54
C HIS A 17 11.77 11.91 11.55
N LEU A 18 12.13 10.68 11.20
CA LEU A 18 12.74 9.73 12.13
C LEU A 18 14.12 9.26 11.72
N ALA A 19 14.43 9.10 10.42
CA ALA A 19 15.72 8.54 10.00
C ALA A 19 16.91 9.38 10.48
N GLY A 20 17.93 8.71 10.99
CA GLY A 20 19.12 9.30 11.59
C GLY A 20 18.91 9.91 12.97
N ARG A 21 17.74 9.70 13.60
CA ARG A 21 17.43 10.30 14.91
C ARG A 21 17.32 9.25 15.99
N THR A 22 17.72 9.65 17.19
CA THR A 22 17.57 8.84 18.40
C THR A 22 16.13 8.96 18.91
N LEU A 23 15.53 7.82 19.21
CA LEU A 23 14.23 7.76 19.87
C LEU A 23 14.35 8.23 21.32
N THR A 24 13.59 9.24 21.69
CA THR A 24 13.50 9.75 23.07
C THR A 24 12.32 9.15 23.83
N ARG A 25 11.40 8.51 23.11
CA ARG A 25 10.30 7.73 23.66
C ARG A 25 9.89 6.63 22.69
N CYS A 26 9.63 5.43 23.24
CA CYS A 26 9.02 4.31 22.57
C CYS A 26 7.92 3.74 23.47
N ASP A 27 6.64 3.97 23.13
CA ASP A 27 5.48 3.51 23.92
C ASP A 27 4.62 2.61 23.02
N ILE A 28 4.80 1.30 23.15
CA ILE A 28 4.09 0.29 22.36
C ILE A 28 2.90 -0.22 23.15
N ARG A 29 1.69 -0.08 22.59
CA ARG A 29 0.41 -0.40 23.22
C ARG A 29 -0.23 -1.67 22.72
N VAL A 30 0.56 -2.53 22.10
CA VAL A 30 0.19 -3.90 21.75
C VAL A 30 0.67 -4.82 22.86
N PRO A 31 -0.20 -5.58 23.54
CA PRO A 31 0.17 -6.34 24.75
C PRO A 31 1.41 -7.22 24.60
N ARG A 32 1.53 -7.91 23.46
CA ARG A 32 2.68 -8.80 23.17
C ARG A 32 4.03 -8.06 23.18
N PHE A 33 4.04 -6.77 22.87
CA PHE A 33 5.25 -5.97 22.71
C PHE A 33 5.33 -4.79 23.70
N ALA A 34 4.42 -4.73 24.68
CA ALA A 34 4.34 -3.60 25.61
C ALA A 34 5.58 -3.44 26.51
N ALA A 35 6.38 -4.49 26.68
CA ALA A 35 7.63 -4.46 27.43
C ALA A 35 8.85 -4.08 26.56
N VAL A 36 8.68 -3.95 25.24
CA VAL A 36 9.78 -3.55 24.35
C VAL A 36 9.98 -2.06 24.44
N ASP A 37 11.18 -1.62 24.76
CA ASP A 37 11.59 -0.23 24.78
C ASP A 37 12.81 -0.03 23.85
N LEU A 38 12.63 0.79 22.83
CA LEU A 38 13.68 1.16 21.88
C LEU A 38 14.17 2.61 22.13
N THR A 39 13.85 3.16 23.31
CA THR A 39 14.36 4.49 23.71
C THR A 39 15.87 4.48 23.74
N GLY A 40 16.50 5.48 23.14
CA GLY A 40 17.96 5.55 22.99
C GLY A 40 18.49 4.96 21.68
N GLU A 41 17.71 4.14 20.97
CA GLU A 41 18.14 3.64 19.66
C GLU A 41 17.99 4.68 18.56
N VAL A 42 18.89 4.63 17.59
CA VAL A 42 18.83 5.44 16.38
C VAL A 42 17.94 4.74 15.35
N VAL A 43 17.04 5.48 14.73
CA VAL A 43 16.30 4.98 13.56
C VAL A 43 17.21 5.03 12.33
N ASP A 44 17.68 3.89 11.86
CA ASP A 44 18.56 3.79 10.71
C ASP A 44 17.82 4.16 9.41
N GLU A 45 16.66 3.58 9.23
CA GLU A 45 15.85 3.79 8.02
C GLU A 45 14.37 3.53 8.25
N VAL A 46 13.54 4.06 7.35
CA VAL A 46 12.12 3.73 7.25
C VAL A 46 11.81 3.35 5.82
N ILE A 47 11.30 2.16 5.61
CA ILE A 47 11.03 1.62 4.27
C ILE A 47 9.60 1.06 4.16
N SER A 48 9.15 0.93 2.93
CA SER A 48 7.97 0.14 2.57
C SER A 48 8.37 -1.03 1.70
N ARG A 49 7.65 -2.15 1.83
CA ARG A 49 7.72 -3.28 0.91
C ARG A 49 6.30 -3.78 0.65
N GLY A 50 5.80 -3.58 -0.57
CA GLY A 50 4.39 -3.78 -0.88
C GLY A 50 3.49 -2.91 -0.01
N LYS A 51 2.74 -3.54 0.88
CA LYS A 51 1.87 -2.87 1.85
C LYS A 51 2.38 -2.91 3.28
N HIS A 52 3.61 -3.39 3.49
CA HIS A 52 4.28 -3.45 4.77
C HIS A 52 5.16 -2.22 4.97
N LEU A 53 5.23 -1.72 6.20
CA LEU A 53 6.07 -0.59 6.59
C LEU A 53 6.99 -1.04 7.73
N PHE A 54 8.28 -0.70 7.61
CA PHE A 54 9.31 -0.98 8.60
C PHE A 54 9.96 0.31 9.07
N ILE A 55 10.06 0.50 10.40
CA ILE A 55 10.92 1.49 11.04
C ILE A 55 12.05 0.68 11.67
N ARG A 56 13.24 0.82 11.15
CA ARG A 56 14.41 0.00 11.48
C ARG A 56 15.36 0.74 12.40
N THR A 57 15.77 0.07 13.48
CA THR A 57 16.82 0.53 14.39
C THR A 57 18.00 -0.44 14.33
N GLY A 58 19.05 -0.21 15.14
CA GLY A 58 20.22 -1.08 15.17
C GLY A 58 19.91 -2.53 15.52
N THR A 59 18.94 -2.75 16.42
CA THR A 59 18.63 -4.09 16.96
C THR A 59 17.28 -4.64 16.49
N ALA A 60 16.33 -3.78 16.19
CA ALA A 60 14.94 -4.16 15.93
C ALA A 60 14.34 -3.46 14.71
N SER A 61 13.28 -4.04 14.21
CA SER A 61 12.40 -3.45 13.21
C SER A 61 10.96 -3.40 13.75
N ILE A 62 10.39 -2.19 13.81
CA ILE A 62 8.96 -2.02 14.04
C ILE A 62 8.28 -2.24 12.70
N HIS A 63 7.59 -3.36 12.58
CA HIS A 63 6.83 -3.74 11.39
C HIS A 63 5.36 -3.42 11.57
N SER A 64 4.75 -2.78 10.59
CA SER A 64 3.33 -2.48 10.61
C SER A 64 2.66 -2.68 9.25
N HIS A 65 1.34 -2.99 9.31
CA HIS A 65 0.46 -3.02 8.15
C HIS A 65 -0.78 -2.17 8.46
N LEU A 66 -1.13 -1.25 7.57
CA LEU A 66 -2.24 -0.32 7.77
C LEU A 66 -3.61 -0.99 7.69
N GLN A 67 -3.74 -2.06 6.89
CA GLN A 67 -5.02 -2.69 6.56
C GLN A 67 -6.04 -1.67 6.04
N MET A 68 -7.25 -1.57 6.65
CA MET A 68 -8.32 -0.70 6.16
C MET A 68 -8.27 0.71 6.75
N ASP A 69 -8.03 0.82 8.05
CA ASP A 69 -8.27 2.04 8.84
C ASP A 69 -6.99 2.60 9.47
N GLY A 70 -5.91 1.81 9.47
CA GLY A 70 -4.64 2.18 10.08
C GLY A 70 -3.99 3.39 9.44
N SER A 71 -3.35 4.19 10.27
CA SER A 71 -2.63 5.40 9.84
C SER A 71 -1.46 5.72 10.75
N TRP A 72 -0.46 6.42 10.18
CA TRP A 72 0.61 7.05 10.95
C TRP A 72 0.43 8.57 10.92
N ARG A 73 0.47 9.19 12.09
CA ARG A 73 0.33 10.64 12.26
C ARG A 73 1.64 11.22 12.76
N VAL A 74 2.06 12.34 12.17
CA VAL A 74 3.31 13.05 12.53
C VAL A 74 2.96 14.48 12.91
N GLY A 75 3.53 14.99 13.97
CA GLY A 75 3.32 16.38 14.38
C GLY A 75 4.36 16.87 15.38
N ASN A 76 4.65 18.19 15.31
CA ASN A 76 5.52 18.91 16.24
C ASN A 76 4.76 19.42 17.49
N ARG A 77 3.42 19.27 17.49
CA ARG A 77 2.56 19.54 18.64
C ARG A 77 2.07 18.21 19.20
N PRO A 78 1.56 18.15 20.43
CA PRO A 78 0.99 16.92 20.96
C PRO A 78 -0.04 16.36 19.98
N VAL A 79 0.36 15.36 19.18
CA VAL A 79 -0.60 14.60 18.36
C VAL A 79 -1.55 13.96 19.35
N ARG A 80 -2.84 14.17 19.16
CA ARG A 80 -3.87 13.59 20.05
C ARG A 80 -3.67 12.07 20.09
N VAL A 81 -3.50 11.57 21.30
CA VAL A 81 -3.40 10.13 21.58
C VAL A 81 -4.77 9.71 22.06
N ASP A 82 -5.46 8.94 21.24
CA ASP A 82 -6.75 8.33 21.56
C ASP A 82 -6.60 6.82 21.83
N HIS A 83 -7.70 6.14 22.06
CA HIS A 83 -7.74 4.70 22.33
C HIS A 83 -7.28 3.84 21.14
N GLY A 84 -7.26 4.37 19.93
CA GLY A 84 -6.75 3.70 18.72
C GLY A 84 -5.24 3.72 18.60
N ALA A 85 -4.51 4.49 19.45
CA ALA A 85 -3.06 4.53 19.39
C ALA A 85 -2.45 3.17 19.77
N ARG A 86 -1.67 2.61 18.84
CA ARG A 86 -0.96 1.33 18.99
C ARG A 86 0.50 1.51 19.33
N ILE A 87 1.08 2.64 18.94
CA ILE A 87 2.47 3.00 19.22
C ILE A 87 2.65 4.51 19.19
N ILE A 88 3.50 5.01 20.10
CA ILE A 88 3.93 6.40 20.14
C ILE A 88 5.45 6.42 20.14
N LEU A 89 6.02 7.06 19.13
CA LEU A 89 7.46 7.32 19.05
C LEU A 89 7.69 8.83 19.16
N GLU A 90 8.75 9.21 19.88
CA GLU A 90 9.25 10.58 19.90
C GLU A 90 10.74 10.57 19.55
N ALA A 91 11.14 11.56 18.79
CA ALA A 91 12.56 11.80 18.45
C ALA A 91 12.84 13.30 18.47
N ASN A 92 14.06 13.67 18.80
CA ASN A 92 14.45 15.07 18.80
C ASN A 92 14.82 15.54 17.41
N GLN A 93 14.31 16.70 17.02
CA GLN A 93 14.74 17.45 15.84
C GLN A 93 15.19 18.83 16.29
N GLN A 94 16.53 19.02 16.38
CA GLN A 94 17.12 20.24 16.97
C GLN A 94 16.53 20.45 18.38
N GLU A 95 15.85 21.53 18.66
CA GLU A 95 15.25 21.80 19.98
C GLU A 95 13.77 21.38 20.08
N GLN A 96 13.19 20.76 19.03
CA GLN A 96 11.79 20.37 19.01
C GLN A 96 11.63 18.86 18.97
N ALA A 97 10.82 18.32 19.87
CA ALA A 97 10.41 16.91 19.82
C ALA A 97 9.38 16.70 18.70
N ILE A 98 9.64 15.71 17.85
CA ILE A 98 8.66 15.21 16.90
C ILE A 98 7.98 14.00 17.50
N ARG A 99 6.65 13.99 17.46
CA ARG A 99 5.85 12.84 17.85
C ARG A 99 5.26 12.16 16.63
N VAL A 100 5.39 10.84 16.60
CA VAL A 100 4.83 9.95 15.59
C VAL A 100 3.92 8.95 16.29
N VAL A 101 2.68 8.82 15.80
CA VAL A 101 1.69 7.93 16.42
C VAL A 101 1.12 7.00 15.35
N GLY A 102 1.25 5.70 15.58
CA GLY A 102 0.55 4.66 14.82
C GLY A 102 -0.83 4.43 15.41
N VAL A 103 -1.88 4.64 14.63
CA VAL A 103 -3.28 4.58 15.07
C VAL A 103 -4.02 3.54 14.26
N ASP A 104 -4.82 2.70 14.93
CA ASP A 104 -5.66 1.65 14.35
C ASP A 104 -4.91 0.74 13.35
N LEU A 105 -3.60 0.53 13.60
CA LEU A 105 -2.78 -0.35 12.78
C LEU A 105 -3.33 -1.78 12.86
N GLY A 106 -3.62 -2.36 11.72
CA GLY A 106 -4.16 -3.73 11.66
C GLY A 106 -3.11 -4.79 12.03
N LEU A 107 -1.83 -4.47 11.86
CA LEU A 107 -0.70 -5.24 12.38
C LEU A 107 0.34 -4.27 12.92
N LEU A 108 0.86 -4.57 14.11
CA LEU A 108 2.06 -3.96 14.68
C LEU A 108 2.82 -5.04 15.43
N GLU A 109 4.07 -5.22 15.06
CA GLU A 109 4.99 -6.13 15.74
C GLU A 109 6.41 -5.56 15.77
N VAL A 110 7.20 -6.03 16.72
CA VAL A 110 8.64 -5.75 16.80
C VAL A 110 9.37 -7.05 16.54
N ILE A 111 10.25 -7.04 15.58
CA ILE A 111 11.02 -8.20 15.13
C ILE A 111 12.50 -7.89 15.16
N ASP A 112 13.31 -8.92 15.29
CA ASP A 112 14.75 -8.80 15.18
C ASP A 112 15.16 -8.21 13.82
N ARG A 113 16.06 -7.23 13.85
CA ARG A 113 16.50 -6.50 12.65
C ARG A 113 17.07 -7.41 11.56
N HIS A 114 17.76 -8.47 11.95
CA HIS A 114 18.37 -9.41 11.01
C HIS A 114 17.34 -10.34 10.34
N ASN A 115 16.17 -10.48 10.95
CA ASN A 115 15.12 -11.40 10.48
C ASN A 115 13.95 -10.67 9.80
N ASP A 116 13.95 -9.35 9.71
CA ASP A 116 12.82 -8.58 9.19
C ASP A 116 12.51 -8.86 7.71
N GLY A 117 13.53 -9.22 6.93
CA GLY A 117 13.36 -9.62 5.54
C GLY A 117 12.52 -10.88 5.34
N ALA A 118 12.54 -11.81 6.32
CA ALA A 118 11.78 -13.05 6.24
C ALA A 118 10.26 -12.81 6.21
N VAL A 119 9.78 -11.76 6.87
CA VAL A 119 8.36 -11.39 6.92
C VAL A 119 7.79 -11.10 5.53
N VAL A 120 8.60 -10.55 4.64
CA VAL A 120 8.21 -10.13 3.29
C VAL A 120 8.84 -10.97 2.18
N ALA A 121 9.54 -12.05 2.53
CA ALA A 121 10.22 -12.93 1.57
C ALA A 121 9.26 -13.61 0.58
N HIS A 122 8.00 -13.78 0.98
CA HIS A 122 6.95 -14.36 0.16
C HIS A 122 6.41 -13.41 -0.92
N LEU A 123 6.73 -12.11 -0.84
CA LEU A 123 6.21 -11.12 -1.79
C LEU A 123 6.87 -11.26 -3.16
N GLY A 124 6.06 -11.09 -4.19
CA GLY A 124 6.54 -10.87 -5.55
C GLY A 124 7.22 -9.51 -5.71
N PRO A 125 7.64 -9.16 -6.95
CA PRO A 125 8.23 -7.86 -7.24
C PRO A 125 7.36 -6.72 -6.73
N ASP A 126 7.95 -5.80 -5.95
CA ASP A 126 7.25 -4.64 -5.42
C ASP A 126 7.21 -3.52 -6.47
N LEU A 127 6.01 -3.07 -6.78
CA LEU A 127 5.74 -2.03 -7.78
C LEU A 127 6.42 -0.69 -7.49
N LEU A 128 6.80 -0.41 -6.25
CA LEU A 128 7.42 0.85 -5.85
C LEU A 128 8.87 0.71 -5.37
N ALA A 129 9.42 -0.49 -5.38
CA ALA A 129 10.81 -0.72 -5.05
C ALA A 129 11.76 -0.32 -6.19
N ASP A 130 13.01 -0.03 -5.82
CA ASP A 130 14.07 0.32 -6.76
C ASP A 130 14.52 -0.91 -7.59
N ASP A 131 14.39 -2.11 -7.01
CA ASP A 131 14.68 -3.40 -7.62
C ASP A 131 13.50 -3.97 -8.46
N TRP A 132 12.59 -3.11 -8.92
CA TRP A 132 11.45 -3.51 -9.73
C TRP A 132 11.86 -4.27 -10.99
N ASP A 133 11.31 -5.47 -11.16
CA ASP A 133 11.52 -6.33 -12.30
C ASP A 133 10.18 -6.66 -13.02
N PRO A 134 9.87 -5.98 -14.13
CA PRO A 134 8.64 -6.21 -14.88
C PRO A 134 8.62 -7.57 -15.58
N GLN A 135 9.77 -8.17 -15.87
CA GLN A 135 9.84 -9.48 -16.49
C GLN A 135 9.44 -10.55 -15.49
N ARG A 136 9.98 -10.50 -14.28
CA ARG A 136 9.62 -11.40 -13.18
C ARG A 136 8.16 -11.25 -12.79
N ALA A 137 7.64 -10.02 -12.70
CA ALA A 137 6.23 -9.76 -12.39
C ALA A 137 5.29 -10.35 -13.45
N ALA A 138 5.60 -10.17 -14.73
CA ALA A 138 4.84 -10.75 -15.84
C ALA A 138 4.93 -12.28 -15.84
N ALA A 139 6.12 -12.86 -15.59
CA ALA A 139 6.29 -14.30 -15.47
C ALA A 139 5.45 -14.89 -14.32
N ASN A 140 5.47 -14.25 -13.14
CA ASN A 140 4.63 -14.67 -12.00
C ASN A 140 3.13 -14.62 -12.34
N LEU A 141 2.70 -13.59 -13.09
CA LEU A 141 1.30 -13.42 -13.47
C LEU A 141 0.78 -14.57 -14.33
N ILE A 142 1.56 -15.01 -15.31
CA ILE A 142 1.15 -16.04 -16.29
C ILE A 142 1.28 -17.47 -15.78
N VAL A 143 1.81 -17.71 -14.58
CA VAL A 143 1.95 -19.07 -13.99
C VAL A 143 0.61 -19.80 -13.90
N ALA A 144 -0.47 -19.06 -13.65
CA ALA A 144 -1.83 -19.62 -13.57
C ALA A 144 -2.73 -18.95 -14.64
N PRO A 145 -2.68 -19.41 -15.90
CA PRO A 145 -3.32 -18.73 -17.02
C PRO A 145 -4.84 -18.71 -16.96
N ASP A 146 -5.46 -19.67 -16.28
CA ASP A 146 -6.92 -19.78 -16.14
C ASP A 146 -7.46 -19.02 -14.93
N ARG A 147 -6.59 -18.53 -14.06
CA ARG A 147 -6.98 -17.78 -12.87
C ARG A 147 -7.61 -16.43 -13.27
N PRO A 148 -8.71 -15.97 -12.61
CA PRO A 148 -9.26 -14.65 -12.83
C PRO A 148 -8.20 -13.55 -12.63
N ILE A 149 -8.12 -12.60 -13.58
CA ILE A 149 -7.07 -11.57 -13.56
C ILE A 149 -7.11 -10.72 -12.29
N ALA A 150 -8.29 -10.40 -11.76
CA ALA A 150 -8.41 -9.66 -10.52
C ALA A 150 -7.79 -10.39 -9.32
N GLU A 151 -7.96 -11.71 -9.24
CA GLU A 151 -7.36 -12.53 -8.18
C GLU A 151 -5.84 -12.59 -8.30
N ALA A 152 -5.34 -12.77 -9.54
CA ALA A 152 -3.89 -12.78 -9.78
C ALA A 152 -3.25 -11.44 -9.42
N LEU A 153 -3.88 -10.31 -9.77
CA LEU A 153 -3.40 -8.97 -9.44
C LEU A 153 -3.43 -8.65 -7.94
N LEU A 154 -4.35 -9.25 -7.19
CA LEU A 154 -4.48 -9.05 -5.74
C LEU A 154 -3.56 -9.95 -4.92
N ASP A 155 -3.00 -11.00 -5.53
CA ASP A 155 -2.04 -11.88 -4.89
C ASP A 155 -0.68 -11.20 -4.79
N GLN A 156 -0.31 -10.84 -3.56
CA GLN A 156 0.95 -10.13 -3.29
C GLN A 156 2.20 -10.97 -3.60
N ARG A 157 2.07 -12.27 -3.83
CA ARG A 157 3.16 -13.17 -4.28
C ARG A 157 3.42 -13.03 -5.78
N VAL A 158 2.42 -12.63 -6.55
CA VAL A 158 2.54 -12.34 -7.99
C VAL A 158 3.26 -11.01 -8.20
N LEU A 159 2.73 -9.94 -7.60
CA LEU A 159 3.31 -8.60 -7.55
C LEU A 159 2.78 -7.87 -6.32
N ALA A 160 3.67 -7.15 -5.62
CA ALA A 160 3.32 -6.54 -4.36
C ALA A 160 2.93 -5.06 -4.51
N GLY A 161 1.93 -4.63 -3.71
CA GLY A 161 1.48 -3.24 -3.61
C GLY A 161 0.07 -2.97 -4.14
N ILE A 162 -0.44 -3.74 -5.11
CA ILE A 162 -1.81 -3.57 -5.62
C ILE A 162 -2.83 -3.98 -4.56
N GLY A 163 -3.87 -3.16 -4.43
CA GLY A 163 -5.09 -3.48 -3.71
C GLY A 163 -6.31 -3.34 -4.61
N ASN A 164 -7.50 -3.33 -4.00
CA ASN A 164 -8.75 -3.41 -4.73
C ASN A 164 -9.01 -2.21 -5.65
N VAL A 165 -8.58 -1.00 -5.25
CA VAL A 165 -8.76 0.19 -6.10
C VAL A 165 -7.95 0.05 -7.37
N TYR A 166 -6.63 -0.18 -7.26
CA TYR A 166 -5.78 -0.32 -8.43
C TYR A 166 -6.11 -1.54 -9.27
N CYS A 167 -6.54 -2.64 -8.67
CA CYS A 167 -6.98 -3.82 -9.41
C CYS A 167 -8.13 -3.48 -10.38
N ASN A 168 -9.20 -2.85 -9.88
CA ASN A 168 -10.34 -2.46 -10.71
C ASN A 168 -9.96 -1.42 -11.78
N GLU A 169 -9.20 -0.40 -11.39
CA GLU A 169 -8.76 0.66 -12.29
C GLU A 169 -7.83 0.13 -13.39
N LEU A 170 -6.90 -0.76 -13.05
CA LEU A 170 -5.98 -1.38 -13.99
C LEU A 170 -6.72 -2.27 -15.00
N CYS A 171 -7.66 -3.10 -14.54
CA CYS A 171 -8.53 -3.90 -15.42
C CYS A 171 -9.25 -2.99 -16.41
N PHE A 172 -9.82 -1.87 -15.95
CA PHE A 172 -10.52 -0.92 -16.82
C PHE A 172 -9.59 -0.28 -17.86
N VAL A 173 -8.45 0.27 -17.45
CA VAL A 173 -7.54 0.95 -18.39
C VAL A 173 -6.89 -0.03 -19.36
N SER A 174 -6.86 -1.30 -19.02
CA SER A 174 -6.35 -2.38 -19.88
C SER A 174 -7.43 -3.05 -20.73
N GLY A 175 -8.71 -2.71 -20.52
CA GLY A 175 -9.82 -3.25 -21.30
C GLY A 175 -10.18 -4.70 -21.00
N VAL A 176 -9.76 -5.22 -19.85
CA VAL A 176 -9.95 -6.62 -19.45
C VAL A 176 -10.99 -6.71 -18.34
N LEU A 177 -11.94 -7.64 -18.44
CA LEU A 177 -12.88 -7.91 -17.35
C LEU A 177 -12.13 -8.44 -16.11
N PRO A 178 -12.50 -8.01 -14.89
CA PRO A 178 -11.88 -8.53 -13.66
C PRO A 178 -11.96 -10.05 -13.51
N THR A 179 -13.00 -10.67 -14.07
CA THR A 179 -13.26 -12.12 -14.06
C THR A 179 -12.65 -12.87 -15.24
N ALA A 180 -12.09 -12.17 -16.23
CA ALA A 180 -11.43 -12.81 -17.36
C ALA A 180 -10.20 -13.59 -16.88
N PRO A 181 -9.85 -14.72 -17.51
CA PRO A 181 -8.63 -15.45 -17.18
C PRO A 181 -7.38 -14.64 -17.52
N VAL A 182 -6.29 -14.88 -16.82
CA VAL A 182 -4.99 -14.25 -17.10
C VAL A 182 -4.58 -14.42 -18.57
N SER A 183 -4.91 -15.58 -19.19
CA SER A 183 -4.64 -15.87 -20.61
C SER A 183 -5.34 -14.92 -21.57
N ALA A 184 -6.38 -14.22 -21.16
CA ALA A 184 -7.04 -13.18 -21.97
C ALA A 184 -6.25 -11.85 -22.02
N VAL A 185 -5.20 -11.71 -21.21
CA VAL A 185 -4.33 -10.52 -21.21
C VAL A 185 -3.36 -10.62 -22.38
N ALA A 186 -3.55 -9.78 -23.40
CA ALA A 186 -2.73 -9.83 -24.63
C ALA A 186 -1.24 -9.53 -24.38
N ASP A 187 -0.93 -8.65 -23.43
CA ASP A 187 0.44 -8.27 -23.07
C ASP A 187 0.59 -8.15 -21.54
N PRO A 188 0.96 -9.25 -20.87
CA PRO A 188 1.18 -9.27 -19.42
C PRO A 188 2.25 -8.28 -18.95
N ARG A 189 3.33 -8.10 -19.73
CA ARG A 189 4.41 -7.16 -19.39
C ARG A 189 3.92 -5.72 -19.40
N ARG A 190 3.14 -5.34 -20.39
CA ARG A 190 2.51 -4.02 -20.48
C ARG A 190 1.53 -3.79 -19.32
N LEU A 191 0.79 -4.82 -18.92
CA LEU A 191 -0.14 -4.75 -17.79
C LEU A 191 0.60 -4.43 -16.49
N VAL A 192 1.65 -5.18 -16.14
CA VAL A 192 2.39 -4.97 -14.89
C VAL A 192 3.19 -3.66 -14.89
N THR A 193 3.70 -3.24 -16.06
CA THR A 193 4.34 -1.93 -16.20
C THR A 193 3.34 -0.79 -15.94
N ARG A 194 2.13 -0.90 -16.50
CA ARG A 194 1.05 0.07 -16.24
C ARG A 194 0.64 0.09 -14.78
N ALA A 195 0.61 -1.06 -14.11
CA ALA A 195 0.36 -1.12 -12.68
C ALA A 195 1.39 -0.30 -11.89
N ARG A 196 2.67 -0.46 -12.21
CA ARG A 196 3.75 0.34 -11.62
C ARG A 196 3.53 1.83 -11.87
N ASP A 197 3.31 2.22 -13.12
CA ASP A 197 3.15 3.62 -13.50
C ASP A 197 2.00 4.28 -12.72
N MET A 198 0.88 3.56 -12.57
CA MET A 198 -0.28 4.04 -11.82
C MET A 198 0.05 4.28 -10.33
N LEU A 199 0.76 3.35 -9.68
CA LEU A 199 1.18 3.53 -8.29
C LEU A 199 2.26 4.62 -8.18
N TRP A 200 3.22 4.63 -9.12
CA TRP A 200 4.35 5.55 -9.12
C TRP A 200 3.93 7.02 -9.18
N VAL A 201 2.99 7.37 -10.06
CA VAL A 201 2.48 8.75 -10.15
C VAL A 201 1.64 9.17 -8.95
N ASN A 202 1.10 8.21 -8.21
CA ASN A 202 0.26 8.46 -7.04
C ASN A 202 1.02 8.45 -5.70
N ARG A 203 2.28 7.94 -5.65
CA ARG A 203 3.02 7.77 -4.40
C ARG A 203 3.25 9.05 -3.57
N PHE A 204 3.11 10.22 -4.19
CA PHE A 204 3.20 11.52 -3.48
C PHE A 204 1.82 12.20 -3.31
N ARG A 205 0.73 11.51 -3.64
CA ARG A 205 -0.61 12.09 -3.58
C ARG A 205 -1.40 11.55 -2.40
N TRP A 206 -2.03 12.43 -1.65
CA TRP A 206 -2.99 12.05 -0.62
C TRP A 206 -4.26 11.41 -1.21
N ASN A 207 -4.66 11.89 -2.38
CA ASN A 207 -5.84 11.41 -3.07
C ASN A 207 -5.42 10.77 -4.39
N ARG A 208 -5.62 9.47 -4.46
CA ARG A 208 -5.34 8.64 -5.63
C ARG A 208 -6.08 9.14 -6.86
N CYS A 209 -5.39 9.20 -8.00
CA CYS A 209 -5.95 9.63 -9.27
C CYS A 209 -5.43 8.71 -10.39
N THR A 210 -6.36 8.05 -11.09
CA THR A 210 -6.04 7.14 -12.21
C THR A 210 -6.49 7.70 -13.56
N THR A 211 -7.36 8.70 -13.56
CA THR A 211 -7.89 9.36 -14.78
C THR A 211 -6.99 10.48 -15.31
N GLY A 212 -6.08 11.00 -14.47
CA GLY A 212 -5.36 12.25 -14.74
C GLY A 212 -6.12 13.52 -14.31
N ASP A 213 -7.45 13.43 -14.07
CA ASP A 213 -8.26 14.55 -13.59
C ASP A 213 -8.35 14.54 -12.07
N THR A 214 -7.63 15.46 -11.41
CA THR A 214 -7.50 15.52 -9.93
C THR A 214 -8.71 16.16 -9.23
N ARG A 215 -9.71 16.67 -9.95
CA ARG A 215 -10.92 17.26 -9.39
C ARG A 215 -11.70 16.22 -8.57
N ALA A 216 -12.35 16.68 -7.51
CA ALA A 216 -13.19 15.81 -6.68
C ALA A 216 -14.26 15.11 -7.53
N GLY A 217 -14.48 13.83 -7.27
CA GLY A 217 -15.42 12.99 -8.03
C GLY A 217 -14.96 12.56 -9.42
N ARG A 218 -13.78 13.05 -9.93
CA ARG A 218 -13.29 12.73 -11.28
C ARG A 218 -12.05 11.86 -11.32
N ARG A 219 -11.49 11.51 -10.17
CA ARG A 219 -10.17 10.88 -10.02
C ARG A 219 -10.08 9.42 -10.46
N LEU A 220 -11.20 8.67 -10.41
CA LEU A 220 -11.23 7.23 -10.71
C LEU A 220 -12.12 6.93 -11.91
N TRP A 221 -11.78 5.87 -12.65
CA TRP A 221 -12.52 5.41 -13.82
C TRP A 221 -13.77 4.62 -13.44
N VAL A 222 -13.61 3.60 -12.61
CA VAL A 222 -14.68 2.65 -12.28
C VAL A 222 -14.87 2.43 -10.78
N TYR A 223 -13.81 2.45 -9.98
CA TYR A 223 -13.88 2.11 -8.56
C TYR A 223 -14.80 3.06 -7.78
N GLY A 224 -15.78 2.49 -7.05
CA GLY A 224 -16.77 3.24 -6.28
C GLY A 224 -17.79 3.99 -7.14
N ARG A 225 -17.94 3.63 -8.42
CA ARG A 225 -18.81 4.33 -9.37
C ARG A 225 -19.94 3.45 -9.93
N ALA A 226 -20.38 2.45 -9.16
CA ALA A 226 -21.53 1.61 -9.53
C ALA A 226 -22.72 2.46 -10.00
N GLY A 227 -23.35 2.08 -11.11
CA GLY A 227 -24.52 2.76 -11.69
C GLY A 227 -24.26 4.16 -12.27
N GLN A 228 -23.03 4.68 -12.23
CA GLN A 228 -22.67 5.94 -12.91
C GLN A 228 -22.22 5.67 -14.35
N GLY A 229 -22.41 6.65 -15.23
CA GLY A 229 -21.94 6.57 -16.61
C GLY A 229 -20.40 6.43 -16.71
N CYS A 230 -19.95 5.49 -17.51
CA CYS A 230 -18.52 5.33 -17.84
C CYS A 230 -17.97 6.62 -18.45
N ARG A 231 -16.79 7.07 -17.98
CA ARG A 231 -16.16 8.30 -18.48
C ARG A 231 -15.65 8.18 -19.92
N ARG A 232 -15.56 6.96 -20.46
CA ARG A 232 -15.08 6.71 -21.83
C ARG A 232 -16.23 6.53 -22.81
N CYS A 233 -17.30 5.80 -22.46
CA CYS A 233 -18.35 5.44 -23.40
C CYS A 233 -19.80 5.72 -22.93
N GLY A 234 -19.99 6.21 -21.70
CA GLY A 234 -21.32 6.52 -21.15
C GLY A 234 -22.08 5.32 -20.55
N THR A 235 -21.75 4.08 -20.90
CA THR A 235 -22.39 2.87 -20.36
C THR A 235 -22.31 2.84 -18.84
N LEU A 236 -23.35 2.40 -18.16
CA LEU A 236 -23.35 2.31 -16.69
C LEU A 236 -22.31 1.34 -16.18
N ILE A 237 -21.55 1.77 -15.17
CA ILE A 237 -20.57 0.91 -14.49
C ILE A 237 -21.31 -0.17 -13.71
N ALA A 238 -21.00 -1.42 -14.05
CA ALA A 238 -21.47 -2.60 -13.34
C ALA A 238 -20.60 -2.86 -12.10
N TYR A 239 -21.14 -3.61 -11.15
CA TYR A 239 -20.41 -4.04 -9.96
C TYR A 239 -20.91 -5.40 -9.49
N ASP A 240 -20.05 -6.08 -8.73
CA ASP A 240 -20.34 -7.37 -8.09
C ASP A 240 -19.79 -7.36 -6.66
N THR A 241 -20.58 -7.85 -5.73
CA THR A 241 -20.29 -7.96 -4.29
C THR A 241 -20.29 -9.41 -3.81
N THR A 242 -20.30 -10.37 -4.70
CA THR A 242 -20.40 -11.81 -4.36
C THR A 242 -19.19 -12.27 -3.55
N ASP A 243 -18.02 -11.69 -3.83
CA ASP A 243 -16.79 -11.95 -3.08
C ASP A 243 -16.58 -10.90 -1.97
N GLU A 244 -15.62 -11.17 -1.08
CA GLU A 244 -15.21 -10.21 -0.03
C GLU A 244 -14.77 -8.85 -0.57
N ARG A 245 -14.44 -8.77 -1.88
CA ARG A 245 -13.94 -7.57 -2.54
C ARG A 245 -14.83 -7.17 -3.69
N VAL A 246 -15.44 -6.00 -3.58
CA VAL A 246 -16.31 -5.45 -4.63
C VAL A 246 -15.49 -5.22 -5.91
N ARG A 247 -16.01 -5.74 -7.03
CA ARG A 247 -15.48 -5.53 -8.38
C ARG A 247 -16.32 -4.47 -9.08
N TYR A 248 -15.65 -3.62 -9.88
CA TYR A 248 -16.30 -2.59 -10.70
C TYR A 248 -15.76 -2.66 -12.12
N TRP A 249 -16.63 -2.63 -13.12
CA TRP A 249 -16.20 -2.65 -14.53
C TRP A 249 -17.20 -1.94 -15.44
N CYS A 250 -16.74 -1.55 -16.63
CA CYS A 250 -17.62 -1.09 -17.72
C CYS A 250 -17.87 -2.24 -18.69
N PRO A 251 -19.13 -2.71 -18.86
CA PRO A 251 -19.44 -3.84 -19.75
C PRO A 251 -19.14 -3.60 -21.22
N ALA A 252 -19.08 -2.33 -21.64
CA ALA A 252 -18.77 -1.99 -23.03
C ALA A 252 -17.27 -1.81 -23.30
N CYS A 253 -16.48 -1.41 -22.29
CA CYS A 253 -15.05 -1.11 -22.45
C CYS A 253 -14.16 -2.28 -22.09
N GLN A 254 -14.64 -3.28 -21.35
CA GLN A 254 -13.87 -4.42 -20.86
C GLN A 254 -14.48 -5.73 -21.38
N ARG A 255 -13.62 -6.63 -21.79
CA ARG A 255 -14.00 -7.93 -22.38
C ARG A 255 -13.14 -9.04 -21.81
#